data_075eae68c34ff871a50b933d4cfcd0af
#
_entry.id   075eae68c34ff871a50b933d4cfcd0af
#
_cell.length_a   1.000
_cell.length_b   1.000
_cell.length_c   1.000
_cell.angle_alpha   90.00
_cell.angle_beta   90.00
_cell.angle_gamma   90.00
#
_symmetry.space_group_name_H-M   'P 1'
#
loop_
_entity.id
_entity.type
_entity.pdbx_description
1 polymer ?
#
loop_
_entity_poly.entity_id
_entity_poly.type
_entity_poly.pdbx_seq_one_letter_code
_entity_poly.pdbx_strand_id
1 'polypeptide(L)'
;MEQRHGTPHGRSIHDTGFGVLAYGKLGGLELGYGSDLDLVFVTHAAYEGQTNGPKPIEVQQFYLRLAQRILHLFTTRTVAGVLYEVDLRLRPSGQAGLLVTQLDSFIRYLRDEAWTWELQALVRARPIYGTDALQADLQDIRCAILSRSRAAQLLRDDILGMRHKMRAHLSSGGAHFDIKQDPGGIADIEFIAQYLVLNYAHEYPQLTEYSDNIRILTCAEQCRLINAVEAQDLINAYQIFRCESHALALQGQDALSQHDLTAERDAVRRVWQRLLGEGEALSLIHI
;
A
#
# COMPACT_ATOMS: atom_id res chain seq x y z
N MET A 1 16.03 -17.21 18.14
CA MET A 1 16.76 -15.94 18.40
C MET A 1 16.92 -15.74 19.89
N GLU A 2 15.85 -15.69 20.65
CA GLU A 2 15.85 -15.42 22.10
C GLU A 2 16.68 -16.38 22.95
N GLN A 3 16.51 -17.68 22.79
CA GLN A 3 17.32 -18.68 23.56
C GLN A 3 18.82 -18.43 23.42
N ARG A 4 19.29 -17.88 22.31
CA ARG A 4 20.69 -17.63 22.03
C ARG A 4 21.14 -16.21 22.39
N HIS A 5 20.34 -15.23 22.03
CA HIS A 5 20.71 -13.81 22.13
C HIS A 5 19.94 -13.05 23.20
N GLY A 6 18.88 -13.63 23.77
CA GLY A 6 17.95 -12.92 24.65
C GLY A 6 17.07 -11.96 23.88
N THR A 7 16.58 -10.94 24.57
CA THR A 7 15.71 -9.89 24.03
C THR A 7 16.39 -8.52 24.12
N PRO A 8 16.04 -7.58 23.24
CA PRO A 8 16.52 -6.21 23.33
C PRO A 8 16.01 -5.53 24.61
N HIS A 9 16.89 -4.79 25.30
CA HIS A 9 16.54 -3.97 26.48
C HIS A 9 15.75 -4.70 27.57
N GLY A 10 15.97 -6.01 27.74
CA GLY A 10 15.22 -6.82 28.72
C GLY A 10 13.72 -6.98 28.42
N ARG A 11 13.27 -6.66 27.20
CA ARG A 11 11.90 -6.87 26.74
C ARG A 11 11.54 -8.35 26.71
N SER A 12 10.26 -8.65 26.80
CA SER A 12 9.77 -10.03 26.67
C SER A 12 9.57 -10.43 25.20
N ILE A 13 9.40 -11.75 24.94
CA ILE A 13 9.06 -12.28 23.63
C ILE A 13 7.73 -11.71 23.09
N HIS A 14 6.81 -11.36 24.00
CA HIS A 14 5.50 -10.79 23.67
C HIS A 14 5.54 -9.28 23.45
N ASP A 15 6.65 -8.64 23.83
CA ASP A 15 6.89 -7.21 23.61
C ASP A 15 8.34 -6.98 23.17
N THR A 16 8.65 -7.36 21.97
CA THR A 16 9.97 -7.12 21.38
C THR A 16 10.11 -5.69 20.83
N GLY A 17 9.04 -4.91 20.80
CA GLY A 17 9.01 -3.61 20.13
C GLY A 17 9.08 -3.70 18.61
N PHE A 18 8.88 -4.89 18.01
CA PHE A 18 8.88 -5.10 16.57
C PHE A 18 7.45 -5.03 16.03
N GLY A 19 7.29 -4.33 14.92
CA GLY A 19 6.01 -4.18 14.24
C GLY A 19 6.11 -4.47 12.74
N VAL A 20 4.98 -4.87 12.18
CA VAL A 20 4.83 -5.08 10.73
C VAL A 20 3.66 -4.25 10.21
N LEU A 21 3.93 -3.42 9.24
CA LEU A 21 2.94 -2.67 8.48
C LEU A 21 2.77 -3.33 7.13
N ALA A 22 1.55 -3.76 6.81
CA ALA A 22 1.19 -4.29 5.51
C ALA A 22 0.68 -3.17 4.62
N TYR A 23 1.05 -3.23 3.36
CA TYR A 23 0.62 -2.34 2.31
C TYR A 23 -0.15 -3.10 1.22
N GLY A 24 -0.49 -2.43 0.15
CA GLY A 24 -1.06 -3.04 -1.04
C GLY A 24 -2.31 -3.87 -0.74
N LYS A 25 -2.38 -5.08 -1.28
CA LYS A 25 -3.55 -5.95 -1.13
C LYS A 25 -3.72 -6.51 0.28
N LEU A 26 -2.62 -6.81 0.97
CA LEU A 26 -2.68 -7.30 2.36
C LEU A 26 -3.14 -6.17 3.31
N GLY A 27 -2.59 -4.98 3.16
CA GLY A 27 -3.00 -3.80 3.93
C GLY A 27 -4.46 -3.44 3.71
N GLY A 28 -4.93 -3.50 2.45
CA GLY A 28 -6.30 -3.21 2.04
C GLY A 28 -7.30 -4.35 2.26
N LEU A 29 -6.95 -5.43 2.98
CA LEU A 29 -7.83 -6.60 3.21
C LEU A 29 -8.32 -7.29 1.91
N GLU A 30 -7.51 -7.24 0.87
CA GLU A 30 -7.89 -7.66 -0.48
C GLU A 30 -6.91 -8.69 -1.06
N LEU A 31 -6.26 -9.48 -0.18
CA LEU A 31 -5.31 -10.50 -0.61
C LEU A 31 -6.01 -11.54 -1.50
N GLY A 32 -5.44 -11.79 -2.65
CA GLY A 32 -5.93 -12.78 -3.61
C GLY A 32 -4.91 -13.89 -3.86
N TYR A 33 -5.30 -14.85 -4.68
CA TYR A 33 -4.41 -15.94 -5.08
C TYR A 33 -3.20 -15.40 -5.87
N GLY A 34 -2.00 -15.87 -5.51
CA GLY A 34 -0.76 -15.43 -6.13
C GLY A 34 -0.38 -13.96 -5.85
N SER A 35 -0.99 -13.34 -4.84
CA SER A 35 -0.58 -12.00 -4.41
C SER A 35 0.72 -12.07 -3.61
N ASP A 36 1.59 -11.12 -3.85
CA ASP A 36 2.74 -10.81 -3.01
C ASP A 36 2.33 -10.10 -1.71
N LEU A 37 3.22 -10.11 -0.74
CA LEU A 37 3.08 -9.40 0.52
C LEU A 37 3.95 -8.15 0.49
N ASP A 38 3.32 -6.98 0.40
CA ASP A 38 3.99 -5.69 0.55
C ASP A 38 4.14 -5.39 2.05
N LEU A 39 5.36 -5.44 2.58
CA LEU A 39 5.62 -5.32 4.02
C LEU A 39 6.65 -4.24 4.33
N VAL A 40 6.45 -3.56 5.46
CA VAL A 40 7.44 -2.68 6.08
C VAL A 40 7.62 -3.10 7.53
N PHE A 41 8.88 -3.29 7.94
CA PHE A 41 9.24 -3.64 9.31
C PHE A 41 9.67 -2.40 10.07
N VAL A 42 9.09 -2.22 11.25
CA VAL A 42 9.38 -1.10 12.13
C VAL A 42 9.74 -1.57 13.53
N THR A 43 10.41 -0.74 14.30
CA THR A 43 10.67 -1.00 15.70
C THR A 43 10.47 0.25 16.54
N HIS A 44 9.84 0.08 17.71
CA HIS A 44 9.69 1.11 18.72
C HIS A 44 10.94 1.21 19.63
N ALA A 45 11.83 0.23 19.54
CA ALA A 45 13.05 0.22 20.35
C ALA A 45 14.13 1.10 19.74
N ALA A 46 14.85 1.84 20.58
CA ALA A 46 16.10 2.45 20.18
C ALA A 46 17.11 1.38 19.76
N TYR A 47 17.99 1.70 18.80
CA TYR A 47 19.02 0.77 18.34
C TYR A 47 20.26 0.72 19.25
N GLU A 48 20.19 1.37 20.38
CA GLU A 48 21.28 1.43 21.35
C GLU A 48 21.32 0.20 22.27
N GLY A 49 22.54 -0.21 22.63
CA GLY A 49 22.77 -1.30 23.56
C GLY A 49 22.74 -2.69 22.93
N GLN A 50 22.79 -3.69 23.80
CA GLN A 50 22.87 -5.10 23.44
C GLN A 50 21.70 -5.89 24.02
N THR A 51 21.46 -7.06 23.44
CA THR A 51 20.51 -8.04 23.97
C THR A 51 21.05 -8.70 25.26
N ASN A 52 20.16 -9.26 26.09
CA ASN A 52 20.48 -9.77 27.43
C ASN A 52 20.69 -11.28 27.51
N GLY A 53 20.91 -11.98 26.40
CA GLY A 53 21.04 -13.44 26.38
C GLY A 53 22.47 -13.95 26.54
N PRO A 54 22.65 -15.31 26.46
CA PRO A 54 23.95 -15.95 26.60
C PRO A 54 25.02 -15.50 25.57
N LYS A 55 24.59 -15.07 24.39
CA LYS A 55 25.43 -14.51 23.33
C LYS A 55 24.85 -13.17 22.89
N PRO A 56 25.12 -12.09 23.63
CA PRO A 56 24.57 -10.77 23.33
C PRO A 56 24.99 -10.30 21.93
N ILE A 57 24.10 -9.55 21.29
CA ILE A 57 24.35 -8.86 20.02
C ILE A 57 23.76 -7.46 20.09
N GLU A 58 24.24 -6.55 19.25
CA GLU A 58 23.67 -5.22 19.10
C GLU A 58 22.17 -5.30 18.77
N VAL A 59 21.39 -4.39 19.35
CA VAL A 59 19.92 -4.36 19.19
C VAL A 59 19.54 -4.23 17.71
N GLN A 60 20.23 -3.37 16.96
CA GLN A 60 20.02 -3.23 15.52
C GLN A 60 20.24 -4.56 14.78
N GLN A 61 21.32 -5.28 15.14
CA GLN A 61 21.61 -6.59 14.53
C GLN A 61 20.54 -7.65 14.90
N PHE A 62 19.98 -7.56 16.11
CA PHE A 62 18.89 -8.46 16.51
C PHE A 62 17.67 -8.29 15.59
N TYR A 63 17.20 -7.06 15.39
CA TYR A 63 16.03 -6.81 14.53
C TYR A 63 16.32 -7.13 13.07
N LEU A 64 17.49 -6.82 12.56
CA LEU A 64 17.90 -7.21 11.20
C LEU A 64 17.80 -8.73 11.00
N ARG A 65 18.38 -9.50 11.93
CA ARG A 65 18.32 -10.97 11.87
C ARG A 65 16.91 -11.53 12.04
N LEU A 66 16.07 -10.87 12.86
CA LEU A 66 14.66 -11.25 13.01
C LEU A 66 13.93 -11.10 11.68
N ALA A 67 14.02 -9.91 11.05
CA ALA A 67 13.40 -9.65 9.77
C ALA A 67 13.90 -10.60 8.67
N GLN A 68 15.21 -10.84 8.58
CA GLN A 68 15.79 -11.80 7.62
C GLN A 68 15.23 -13.22 7.80
N ARG A 69 14.99 -13.67 9.04
CA ARG A 69 14.39 -14.98 9.32
C ARG A 69 12.92 -15.04 8.93
N ILE A 70 12.17 -13.95 9.18
CA ILE A 70 10.77 -13.85 8.73
C ILE A 70 10.71 -13.97 7.21
N LEU A 71 11.53 -13.22 6.50
CA LEU A 71 11.61 -13.28 5.03
C LEU A 71 11.98 -14.67 4.54
N HIS A 72 12.99 -15.29 5.16
CA HIS A 72 13.40 -16.65 4.81
C HIS A 72 12.25 -17.65 4.97
N LEU A 73 11.43 -17.54 6.03
CA LEU A 73 10.28 -18.43 6.22
C LEU A 73 9.24 -18.29 5.10
N PHE A 74 8.96 -17.08 4.63
CA PHE A 74 7.99 -16.85 3.55
C PHE A 74 8.53 -17.30 2.19
N THR A 75 9.81 -17.03 1.90
CA THR A 75 10.41 -17.22 0.57
C THR A 75 11.09 -18.59 0.40
N THR A 76 11.19 -19.40 1.46
CA THR A 76 11.79 -20.73 1.37
C THR A 76 10.93 -21.65 0.51
N ARG A 77 11.56 -22.22 -0.51
CA ARG A 77 10.92 -23.21 -1.38
C ARG A 77 10.83 -24.55 -0.64
N THR A 78 9.62 -25.01 -0.43
CA THR A 78 9.29 -26.32 0.16
C THR A 78 8.80 -27.28 -0.93
N VAL A 79 8.53 -28.53 -0.57
CA VAL A 79 7.90 -29.51 -1.49
C VAL A 79 6.52 -29.00 -1.96
N ALA A 80 5.82 -28.23 -1.13
CA ALA A 80 4.53 -27.64 -1.45
C ALA A 80 4.62 -26.29 -2.22
N GLY A 81 5.84 -25.82 -2.51
CA GLY A 81 6.08 -24.54 -3.17
C GLY A 81 6.62 -23.46 -2.23
N VAL A 82 6.51 -22.21 -2.64
CA VAL A 82 6.82 -21.00 -1.86
C VAL A 82 5.54 -20.52 -1.19
N LEU A 83 5.63 -20.06 0.07
CA LEU A 83 4.44 -19.62 0.81
C LEU A 83 3.90 -18.31 0.25
N TYR A 84 4.76 -17.29 0.16
CA TYR A 84 4.46 -16.00 -0.45
C TYR A 84 5.73 -15.37 -1.02
N GLU A 85 5.57 -14.59 -2.08
CA GLU A 85 6.57 -13.58 -2.45
C GLU A 85 6.42 -12.38 -1.54
N VAL A 86 7.54 -11.76 -1.14
CA VAL A 86 7.54 -10.61 -0.24
C VAL A 86 8.22 -9.42 -0.92
N ASP A 87 7.48 -8.31 -1.00
CA ASP A 87 7.99 -7.03 -1.50
C ASP A 87 8.25 -6.06 -0.34
N LEU A 88 9.45 -5.54 -0.29
CA LEU A 88 9.89 -4.59 0.75
C LEU A 88 10.24 -3.21 0.18
N ARG A 89 9.90 -2.94 -1.08
CA ARG A 89 10.29 -1.69 -1.76
C ARG A 89 9.63 -0.44 -1.18
N LEU A 90 8.53 -0.60 -0.43
CA LEU A 90 7.80 0.48 0.23
C LEU A 90 8.42 0.94 1.57
N ARG A 91 9.54 0.32 2.00
CA ARG A 91 10.27 0.83 3.17
C ARG A 91 10.98 2.14 2.85
N PRO A 92 11.26 3.00 3.86
CA PRO A 92 11.99 4.25 3.67
C PRO A 92 13.27 4.06 2.85
N SER A 93 13.47 4.91 1.85
CA SER A 93 14.57 4.83 0.86
C SER A 93 14.58 3.55 0.00
N GLY A 94 13.48 2.84 -0.08
CA GLY A 94 13.32 1.66 -0.93
C GLY A 94 14.37 0.58 -0.67
N GLN A 95 14.97 0.03 -1.72
CA GLN A 95 15.99 -1.04 -1.60
C GLN A 95 17.27 -0.59 -0.91
N ALA A 96 17.61 0.70 -0.93
CA ALA A 96 18.80 1.25 -0.27
C ALA A 96 18.60 1.45 1.25
N GLY A 97 17.35 1.45 1.72
CA GLY A 97 17.00 1.68 3.12
C GLY A 97 17.22 0.47 4.03
N LEU A 98 17.18 0.73 5.33
CA LEU A 98 17.27 -0.30 6.36
C LEU A 98 16.10 -1.28 6.25
N LEU A 99 16.37 -2.57 6.50
CA LEU A 99 15.33 -3.61 6.49
C LEU A 99 14.30 -3.43 7.61
N VAL A 100 14.73 -2.92 8.74
CA VAL A 100 13.88 -2.55 9.88
C VAL A 100 14.16 -1.09 10.20
N THR A 101 13.13 -0.27 10.29
CA THR A 101 13.26 1.17 10.53
C THR A 101 12.75 1.50 11.93
N GLN A 102 13.46 2.37 12.65
CA GLN A 102 12.95 2.92 13.91
C GLN A 102 11.73 3.78 13.66
N LEU A 103 10.74 3.73 14.56
CA LEU A 103 9.48 4.43 14.40
C LEU A 103 9.65 5.94 14.18
N ASP A 104 10.52 6.60 14.96
CA ASP A 104 10.79 8.04 14.80
C ASP A 104 11.39 8.38 13.44
N SER A 105 12.26 7.52 12.91
CA SER A 105 12.85 7.69 11.59
C SER A 105 11.82 7.44 10.49
N PHE A 106 10.92 6.48 10.68
CA PHE A 106 9.80 6.21 9.78
C PHE A 106 8.85 7.41 9.70
N ILE A 107 8.47 7.98 10.85
CA ILE A 107 7.62 9.18 10.93
C ILE A 107 8.26 10.35 10.17
N ARG A 108 9.55 10.61 10.45
CA ARG A 108 10.29 11.71 9.82
C ARG A 108 10.32 11.54 8.30
N TYR A 109 10.64 10.34 7.85
CA TYR A 109 10.65 10.02 6.42
C TYR A 109 9.29 10.29 5.76
N LEU A 110 8.21 9.74 6.32
CA LEU A 110 6.86 9.94 5.77
C LEU A 110 6.42 11.40 5.76
N ARG A 111 6.89 12.17 6.74
CA ARG A 111 6.53 13.58 6.87
C ARG A 111 7.29 14.49 5.92
N ASP A 112 8.59 14.25 5.74
CA ASP A 112 9.51 15.23 5.17
C ASP A 112 10.14 14.78 3.85
N GLU A 113 10.19 13.47 3.55
CA GLU A 113 10.95 12.91 2.44
C GLU A 113 10.11 12.06 1.47
N ALA A 114 8.98 11.50 1.93
CA ALA A 114 8.18 10.58 1.13
C ALA A 114 7.59 11.25 -0.10
N TRP A 115 7.67 10.57 -1.23
CA TRP A 115 7.05 10.99 -2.48
C TRP A 115 5.55 10.77 -2.47
N THR A 116 4.82 11.49 -3.32
CA THR A 116 3.36 11.34 -3.44
C THR A 116 2.92 9.90 -3.66
N TRP A 117 3.64 9.11 -4.46
CA TRP A 117 3.30 7.71 -4.71
C TRP A 117 3.47 6.81 -3.46
N GLU A 118 4.40 7.12 -2.55
CA GLU A 118 4.55 6.41 -1.27
C GLU A 118 3.39 6.76 -0.32
N LEU A 119 2.94 8.01 -0.36
CA LEU A 119 1.75 8.43 0.38
C LEU A 119 0.46 7.80 -0.20
N GLN A 120 0.38 7.60 -1.53
CA GLN A 120 -0.69 6.82 -2.14
C GLN A 120 -0.67 5.37 -1.62
N ALA A 121 0.51 4.74 -1.57
CA ALA A 121 0.65 3.40 -1.00
C ALA A 121 0.25 3.37 0.49
N LEU A 122 0.57 4.42 1.27
CA LEU A 122 0.22 4.55 2.69
C LEU A 122 -1.30 4.57 2.92
N VAL A 123 -2.11 5.02 1.96
CA VAL A 123 -3.58 4.94 2.05
C VAL A 123 -4.03 3.51 2.31
N ARG A 124 -3.38 2.54 1.69
CA ARG A 124 -3.68 1.12 1.83
C ARG A 124 -2.80 0.39 2.85
N ALA A 125 -2.15 1.15 3.74
CA ALA A 125 -1.32 0.57 4.79
C ALA A 125 -2.16 0.22 6.03
N ARG A 126 -1.79 -0.87 6.72
CA ARG A 126 -2.42 -1.32 7.96
C ARG A 126 -1.41 -2.06 8.84
N PRO A 127 -1.32 -1.72 10.16
CA PRO A 127 -0.55 -2.53 11.09
C PRO A 127 -1.16 -3.95 11.20
N ILE A 128 -0.31 -4.97 11.10
CA ILE A 128 -0.75 -6.37 11.14
C ILE A 128 -0.06 -7.19 12.24
N TYR A 129 1.02 -6.65 12.81
CA TYR A 129 1.74 -7.26 13.91
C TYR A 129 2.44 -6.19 14.76
N GLY A 130 2.50 -6.42 16.05
CA GLY A 130 3.09 -5.58 17.08
C GLY A 130 2.27 -5.63 18.35
N THR A 131 2.76 -5.00 19.43
CA THR A 131 1.91 -4.76 20.62
C THR A 131 0.74 -3.85 20.26
N ASP A 132 -0.35 -3.90 21.03
CA ASP A 132 -1.52 -3.05 20.79
C ASP A 132 -1.11 -1.55 20.76
N ALA A 133 -0.20 -1.15 21.64
CA ALA A 133 0.33 0.21 21.68
C ALA A 133 1.06 0.57 20.36
N LEU A 134 1.96 -0.30 19.88
CA LEU A 134 2.67 -0.05 18.63
C LEU A 134 1.74 -0.02 17.41
N GLN A 135 0.73 -0.89 17.39
CA GLN A 135 -0.27 -0.90 16.33
C GLN A 135 -1.11 0.38 16.35
N ALA A 136 -1.51 0.85 17.53
CA ALA A 136 -2.22 2.13 17.69
C ALA A 136 -1.34 3.31 17.23
N ASP A 137 -0.07 3.38 17.67
CA ASP A 137 0.87 4.42 17.23
C ASP A 137 1.01 4.45 15.71
N LEU A 138 1.17 3.27 15.07
CA LEU A 138 1.28 3.18 13.61
C LEU A 138 0.01 3.63 12.89
N GLN A 139 -1.17 3.33 13.45
CA GLN A 139 -2.43 3.80 12.90
C GLN A 139 -2.57 5.31 13.05
N ASP A 140 -2.24 5.87 14.21
CA ASP A 140 -2.30 7.30 14.48
C ASP A 140 -1.34 8.08 13.57
N ILE A 141 -0.12 7.57 13.38
CA ILE A 141 0.86 8.12 12.45
C ILE A 141 0.31 8.13 11.02
N ARG A 142 -0.25 7.01 10.57
CA ARG A 142 -0.87 6.90 9.25
C ARG A 142 -1.97 7.96 9.07
N CYS A 143 -2.89 8.06 10.02
CA CYS A 143 -3.97 9.05 10.00
C CYS A 143 -3.42 10.48 9.97
N ALA A 144 -2.46 10.80 10.82
CA ALA A 144 -1.85 12.13 10.88
C ALA A 144 -1.13 12.52 9.58
N ILE A 145 -0.41 11.59 8.95
CA ILE A 145 0.28 11.85 7.68
C ILE A 145 -0.72 12.02 6.53
N LEU A 146 -1.74 11.16 6.45
CA LEU A 146 -2.74 11.22 5.39
C LEU A 146 -3.63 12.47 5.50
N SER A 147 -3.92 12.95 6.70
CA SER A 147 -4.73 14.14 6.96
C SER A 147 -3.98 15.46 6.82
N ARG A 148 -2.75 15.47 6.34
CA ARG A 148 -2.04 16.73 6.06
C ARG A 148 -2.65 17.44 4.86
N SER A 149 -2.84 18.77 4.97
CA SER A 149 -3.27 19.58 3.83
C SER A 149 -2.21 19.60 2.73
N ARG A 150 -2.63 19.47 1.48
CA ARG A 150 -1.78 19.46 0.29
C ARG A 150 -2.31 20.42 -0.75
N ALA A 151 -1.42 20.97 -1.59
CA ALA A 151 -1.83 21.77 -2.73
C ALA A 151 -2.53 20.87 -3.76
N ALA A 152 -3.84 21.01 -3.90
CA ALA A 152 -4.70 20.12 -4.69
C ALA A 152 -4.21 19.94 -6.14
N GLN A 153 -3.74 21.02 -6.79
CA GLN A 153 -3.25 20.94 -8.16
C GLN A 153 -1.95 20.13 -8.25
N LEU A 154 -0.98 20.35 -7.35
CA LEU A 154 0.28 19.61 -7.34
C LEU A 154 0.03 18.11 -7.07
N LEU A 155 -0.86 17.81 -6.12
CA LEU A 155 -1.23 16.41 -5.84
C LEU A 155 -1.86 15.74 -7.06
N ARG A 156 -2.75 16.44 -7.78
CA ARG A 156 -3.37 15.94 -9.01
C ARG A 156 -2.33 15.65 -10.08
N ASP A 157 -1.43 16.60 -10.32
CA ASP A 157 -0.39 16.49 -11.35
C ASP A 157 0.57 15.31 -11.05
N ASP A 158 0.96 15.13 -9.79
CA ASP A 158 1.78 14.01 -9.34
C ASP A 158 1.09 12.65 -9.60
N ILE A 159 -0.20 12.56 -9.21
CA ILE A 159 -1.01 11.34 -9.37
C ILE A 159 -1.19 11.00 -10.86
N LEU A 160 -1.52 11.99 -11.69
CA LEU A 160 -1.64 11.82 -13.14
C LEU A 160 -0.31 11.39 -13.74
N GLY A 161 0.78 12.07 -13.40
CA GLY A 161 2.13 11.75 -13.87
C GLY A 161 2.54 10.33 -13.52
N MET A 162 2.26 9.88 -12.28
CA MET A 162 2.53 8.50 -11.87
C MET A 162 1.69 7.49 -12.67
N ARG A 163 0.39 7.76 -12.85
CA ARG A 163 -0.48 6.88 -13.62
C ARG A 163 -0.06 6.76 -15.09
N HIS A 164 0.37 7.85 -15.70
CA HIS A 164 0.94 7.85 -17.04
C HIS A 164 2.21 6.98 -17.14
N LYS A 165 3.13 7.13 -16.19
CA LYS A 165 4.35 6.30 -16.13
C LYS A 165 4.02 4.81 -15.99
N MET A 166 3.08 4.45 -15.11
CA MET A 166 2.64 3.07 -14.93
C MET A 166 2.06 2.49 -16.23
N ARG A 167 1.19 3.23 -16.92
CA ARG A 167 0.63 2.79 -18.21
C ARG A 167 1.71 2.57 -19.26
N ALA A 168 2.64 3.51 -19.39
CA ALA A 168 3.73 3.41 -20.38
C ALA A 168 4.61 2.17 -20.17
N HIS A 169 4.78 1.71 -18.93
CA HIS A 169 5.63 0.57 -18.61
C HIS A 169 4.89 -0.77 -18.53
N LEU A 170 3.59 -0.78 -18.21
CA LEU A 170 2.84 -1.99 -17.86
C LEU A 170 1.72 -2.33 -18.84
N SER A 171 1.33 -1.41 -19.74
CA SER A 171 0.28 -1.71 -20.73
C SER A 171 0.78 -2.73 -21.73
N SER A 172 0.02 -3.82 -21.89
CA SER A 172 0.33 -4.91 -22.81
C SER A 172 0.08 -4.56 -24.29
N GLY A 173 -0.64 -3.46 -24.60
CA GLY A 173 -0.97 -3.04 -25.97
C GLY A 173 -1.78 -4.07 -26.77
N GLY A 174 -2.40 -5.05 -26.10
CA GLY A 174 -3.15 -6.14 -26.73
C GLY A 174 -4.57 -5.78 -27.14
N ALA A 175 -5.23 -6.68 -27.86
CA ALA A 175 -6.64 -6.54 -28.27
C ALA A 175 -7.64 -6.73 -27.13
N HIS A 176 -7.21 -7.32 -26.01
CA HIS A 176 -8.05 -7.61 -24.85
C HIS A 176 -7.83 -6.57 -23.74
N PHE A 177 -8.89 -6.33 -22.96
CA PHE A 177 -8.84 -5.40 -21.83
C PHE A 177 -7.95 -5.92 -20.70
N ASP A 178 -6.86 -5.22 -20.40
CA ASP A 178 -6.09 -5.45 -19.19
C ASP A 178 -6.86 -4.85 -18.00
N ILE A 179 -7.50 -5.75 -17.23
CA ILE A 179 -8.34 -5.39 -16.09
C ILE A 179 -7.59 -4.54 -15.06
N LYS A 180 -6.28 -4.74 -14.93
CA LYS A 180 -5.46 -4.03 -13.95
C LYS A 180 -4.97 -2.69 -14.47
N GLN A 181 -4.47 -2.65 -15.71
CA GLN A 181 -3.65 -1.51 -16.17
C GLN A 181 -4.34 -0.59 -17.18
N ASP A 182 -5.30 -1.09 -17.95
CA ASP A 182 -5.95 -0.27 -18.96
C ASP A 182 -6.80 0.85 -18.35
N PRO A 183 -7.07 1.92 -19.11
CA PRO A 183 -7.96 3.00 -18.70
C PRO A 183 -9.34 2.48 -18.30
N GLY A 184 -9.80 2.87 -17.11
CA GLY A 184 -11.05 2.40 -16.51
C GLY A 184 -10.93 1.07 -15.78
N GLY A 185 -9.73 0.54 -15.57
CA GLY A 185 -9.48 -0.69 -14.82
C GLY A 185 -9.27 -0.48 -13.32
N ILE A 186 -8.83 -1.55 -12.64
CA ILE A 186 -8.63 -1.58 -11.17
C ILE A 186 -7.73 -0.44 -10.69
N ALA A 187 -6.60 -0.21 -11.38
CA ALA A 187 -5.66 0.82 -10.96
C ALA A 187 -6.29 2.22 -10.95
N ASP A 188 -7.18 2.55 -11.88
CA ASP A 188 -7.84 3.85 -11.90
C ASP A 188 -8.78 4.01 -10.69
N ILE A 189 -9.48 2.95 -10.28
CA ILE A 189 -10.34 2.96 -9.08
C ILE A 189 -9.48 3.16 -7.81
N GLU A 190 -8.35 2.45 -7.71
CA GLU A 190 -7.41 2.59 -6.60
C GLU A 190 -6.84 4.01 -6.52
N PHE A 191 -6.47 4.59 -7.65
CA PHE A 191 -5.96 5.97 -7.72
C PHE A 191 -7.03 7.01 -7.35
N ILE A 192 -8.30 6.79 -7.76
CA ILE A 192 -9.43 7.63 -7.33
C ILE A 192 -9.57 7.59 -5.80
N ALA A 193 -9.60 6.40 -5.20
CA ALA A 193 -9.70 6.26 -3.75
C ALA A 193 -8.53 6.93 -3.02
N GLN A 194 -7.31 6.74 -3.50
CA GLN A 194 -6.11 7.36 -2.95
C GLN A 194 -6.13 8.87 -3.08
N TYR A 195 -6.56 9.41 -4.23
CA TYR A 195 -6.72 10.84 -4.44
C TYR A 195 -7.72 11.45 -3.46
N LEU A 196 -8.89 10.81 -3.30
CA LEU A 196 -9.92 11.29 -2.38
C LEU A 196 -9.41 11.38 -0.94
N VAL A 197 -8.67 10.37 -0.48
CA VAL A 197 -8.05 10.41 0.86
C VAL A 197 -7.01 11.51 0.94
N LEU A 198 -6.02 11.55 0.04
CA LEU A 198 -4.90 12.49 0.12
C LEU A 198 -5.32 13.95 -0.04
N ASN A 199 -6.38 14.20 -0.82
CA ASN A 199 -6.86 15.56 -1.08
C ASN A 199 -7.81 16.08 0.00
N TYR A 200 -8.61 15.20 0.60
CA TYR A 200 -9.72 15.64 1.44
C TYR A 200 -9.65 15.19 2.91
N ALA A 201 -8.72 14.30 3.30
CA ALA A 201 -8.66 13.82 4.68
C ALA A 201 -8.33 14.91 5.70
N HIS A 202 -7.78 16.04 5.29
CA HIS A 202 -7.54 17.19 6.18
C HIS A 202 -8.85 17.88 6.62
N GLU A 203 -9.91 17.79 5.81
CA GLU A 203 -11.26 18.28 6.13
C GLU A 203 -12.16 17.16 6.66
N TYR A 204 -11.95 15.92 6.18
CA TYR A 204 -12.74 14.74 6.48
C TYR A 204 -11.84 13.60 7.00
N PRO A 205 -11.37 13.66 8.26
CA PRO A 205 -10.44 12.68 8.83
C PRO A 205 -10.93 11.23 8.79
N GLN A 206 -12.25 11.00 8.78
CA GLN A 206 -12.86 9.68 8.65
C GLN A 206 -12.46 8.92 7.37
N LEU A 207 -11.99 9.61 6.32
CA LEU A 207 -11.44 8.99 5.12
C LEU A 207 -10.19 8.15 5.40
N THR A 208 -9.52 8.38 6.53
CA THR A 208 -8.33 7.62 6.93
C THR A 208 -8.66 6.40 7.80
N GLU A 209 -9.93 6.18 8.16
CA GLU A 209 -10.33 5.09 9.03
C GLU A 209 -10.08 3.71 8.39
N TYR A 210 -10.33 3.62 7.08
CA TYR A 210 -10.23 2.38 6.32
C TYR A 210 -9.01 2.36 5.40
N SER A 211 -8.58 1.15 5.05
CA SER A 211 -7.47 0.91 4.11
C SER A 211 -7.89 0.19 2.82
N ASP A 212 -9.14 -0.28 2.73
CA ASP A 212 -9.68 -0.90 1.53
C ASP A 212 -10.50 0.08 0.69
N ASN A 213 -10.49 -0.14 -0.63
CA ASN A 213 -11.10 0.78 -1.57
C ASN A 213 -12.62 0.90 -1.40
N ILE A 214 -13.33 -0.19 -1.09
CA ILE A 214 -14.79 -0.17 -1.01
C ILE A 214 -15.25 0.73 0.14
N ARG A 215 -14.68 0.56 1.34
CA ARG A 215 -15.05 1.40 2.50
C ARG A 215 -14.58 2.85 2.33
N ILE A 216 -13.42 3.08 1.70
CA ILE A 216 -12.96 4.44 1.36
C ILE A 216 -13.97 5.12 0.42
N LEU A 217 -14.43 4.46 -0.65
CA LEU A 217 -15.40 5.01 -1.58
C LEU A 217 -16.76 5.25 -0.91
N THR A 218 -17.20 4.34 -0.05
CA THR A 218 -18.41 4.52 0.76
C THR A 218 -18.30 5.72 1.70
N CYS A 219 -17.17 5.88 2.37
CA CYS A 219 -16.90 7.04 3.22
C CYS A 219 -16.85 8.35 2.42
N ALA A 220 -16.28 8.33 1.21
CA ALA A 220 -16.23 9.49 0.34
C ALA A 220 -17.63 9.92 -0.14
N GLU A 221 -18.54 8.97 -0.36
CA GLU A 221 -19.95 9.27 -0.64
C GLU A 221 -20.64 9.90 0.57
N GLN A 222 -20.45 9.35 1.77
CA GLN A 222 -20.98 9.93 3.01
C GLN A 222 -20.47 11.37 3.25
N CYS A 223 -19.24 11.66 2.87
CA CYS A 223 -18.63 13.00 2.88
C CYS A 223 -19.12 13.89 1.72
N ARG A 224 -19.93 13.37 0.79
CA ARG A 224 -20.42 14.08 -0.42
C ARG A 224 -19.31 14.51 -1.38
N LEU A 225 -18.18 13.84 -1.38
CA LEU A 225 -17.07 14.08 -2.32
C LEU A 225 -17.34 13.43 -3.68
N ILE A 226 -18.08 12.34 -3.66
CA ILE A 226 -18.69 11.67 -4.83
C ILE A 226 -20.16 11.45 -4.53
N ASN A 227 -20.99 11.35 -5.58
CA ASN A 227 -22.40 11.06 -5.39
C ASN A 227 -22.67 9.55 -5.28
N ALA A 228 -23.88 9.16 -4.86
CA ALA A 228 -24.24 7.76 -4.62
C ALA A 228 -24.12 6.88 -5.87
N VAL A 229 -24.42 7.42 -7.05
CA VAL A 229 -24.29 6.68 -8.31
C VAL A 229 -22.82 6.42 -8.63
N GLU A 230 -21.96 7.43 -8.50
CA GLU A 230 -20.53 7.31 -8.72
C GLU A 230 -19.88 6.30 -7.75
N ALA A 231 -20.25 6.36 -6.46
CA ALA A 231 -19.76 5.41 -5.47
C ALA A 231 -20.15 3.98 -5.82
N GLN A 232 -21.42 3.76 -6.16
CA GLN A 232 -21.94 2.44 -6.51
C GLN A 232 -21.33 1.91 -7.81
N ASP A 233 -21.17 2.76 -8.83
CA ASP A 233 -20.53 2.42 -10.10
C ASP A 233 -19.08 1.97 -9.88
N LEU A 234 -18.30 2.72 -9.10
CA LEU A 234 -16.90 2.37 -8.77
C LEU A 234 -16.80 1.07 -7.98
N ILE A 235 -17.66 0.88 -6.97
CA ILE A 235 -17.68 -0.33 -6.13
C ILE A 235 -18.06 -1.55 -6.97
N ASN A 236 -19.10 -1.45 -7.80
CA ASN A 236 -19.53 -2.54 -8.66
C ASN A 236 -18.44 -2.92 -9.68
N ALA A 237 -17.87 -1.93 -10.37
CA ALA A 237 -16.77 -2.15 -11.31
C ALA A 237 -15.59 -2.82 -10.60
N TYR A 238 -15.21 -2.34 -9.41
CA TYR A 238 -14.11 -2.91 -8.63
C TYR A 238 -14.35 -4.37 -8.27
N GLN A 239 -15.56 -4.73 -7.82
CA GLN A 239 -15.91 -6.10 -7.46
C GLN A 239 -15.90 -7.03 -8.68
N ILE A 240 -16.48 -6.59 -9.81
CA ILE A 240 -16.50 -7.35 -11.07
C ILE A 240 -15.08 -7.59 -11.57
N PHE A 241 -14.25 -6.54 -11.64
CA PHE A 241 -12.86 -6.64 -12.09
C PHE A 241 -12.02 -7.54 -11.21
N ARG A 242 -12.21 -7.49 -9.90
CA ARG A 242 -11.50 -8.38 -8.97
C ARG A 242 -11.94 -9.83 -9.13
N CYS A 243 -13.23 -10.07 -9.26
CA CYS A 243 -13.77 -11.42 -9.48
C CYS A 243 -13.18 -12.03 -10.75
N GLU A 244 -13.20 -11.30 -11.85
CA GLU A 244 -12.64 -11.71 -13.13
C GLU A 244 -11.10 -11.94 -13.03
N SER A 245 -10.38 -11.00 -12.43
CA SER A 245 -8.93 -11.13 -12.23
C SER A 245 -8.57 -12.34 -11.38
N HIS A 246 -9.38 -12.68 -10.36
CA HIS A 246 -9.16 -13.87 -9.54
C HIS A 246 -9.45 -15.15 -10.30
N ALA A 247 -10.52 -15.19 -11.11
CA ALA A 247 -10.85 -16.33 -11.94
C ALA A 247 -9.73 -16.64 -12.96
N LEU A 248 -9.19 -15.61 -13.61
CA LEU A 248 -8.06 -15.72 -14.52
C LEU A 248 -6.78 -16.21 -13.81
N ALA A 249 -6.48 -15.64 -12.64
CA ALA A 249 -5.32 -16.06 -11.84
C ALA A 249 -5.39 -17.54 -11.42
N LEU A 250 -6.56 -18.05 -11.05
CA LEU A 250 -6.77 -19.48 -10.74
C LEU A 250 -6.57 -20.38 -11.95
N GLN A 251 -6.72 -19.85 -13.15
CA GLN A 251 -6.46 -20.56 -14.42
C GLN A 251 -5.01 -20.42 -14.89
N GLY A 252 -4.19 -19.66 -14.13
CA GLY A 252 -2.80 -19.36 -14.53
C GLY A 252 -2.71 -18.40 -15.73
N GLN A 253 -3.76 -17.58 -15.94
CA GLN A 253 -3.84 -16.64 -17.05
C GLN A 253 -3.53 -15.21 -16.57
N ASP A 254 -3.07 -14.37 -17.50
CA ASP A 254 -2.92 -12.94 -17.29
C ASP A 254 -4.30 -12.27 -17.09
N ALA A 255 -4.31 -11.08 -16.49
CA ALA A 255 -5.54 -10.33 -16.21
C ALA A 255 -6.12 -9.65 -17.47
N LEU A 256 -6.22 -10.39 -18.57
CA LEU A 256 -6.74 -9.96 -19.88
C LEU A 256 -8.17 -10.51 -20.05
N SER A 257 -9.19 -9.69 -19.84
CA SER A 257 -10.57 -10.13 -19.95
C SER A 257 -11.00 -10.32 -21.39
N GLN A 258 -11.75 -11.40 -21.62
CA GLN A 258 -12.48 -11.65 -22.87
C GLN A 258 -13.95 -11.24 -22.76
N HIS A 259 -14.44 -10.86 -21.58
CA HIS A 259 -15.81 -10.41 -21.37
C HIS A 259 -15.96 -8.94 -21.78
N ASP A 260 -17.18 -8.58 -22.19
CA ASP A 260 -17.52 -7.17 -22.41
C ASP A 260 -17.74 -6.47 -21.06
N LEU A 261 -16.75 -5.68 -20.66
CA LEU A 261 -16.74 -4.87 -19.45
C LEU A 261 -16.77 -3.37 -19.78
N THR A 262 -17.30 -3.01 -20.96
CA THR A 262 -17.31 -1.62 -21.46
C THR A 262 -18.11 -0.70 -20.55
N ALA A 263 -19.25 -1.15 -20.03
CA ALA A 263 -20.10 -0.34 -19.16
C ALA A 263 -19.39 0.04 -17.84
N GLU A 264 -18.74 -0.93 -17.20
CA GLU A 264 -17.97 -0.73 -15.97
C GLU A 264 -16.76 0.18 -16.22
N ARG A 265 -16.02 -0.04 -17.31
CA ARG A 265 -14.90 0.79 -17.71
C ARG A 265 -15.29 2.24 -17.94
N ASP A 266 -16.39 2.47 -18.65
CA ASP A 266 -16.87 3.81 -18.95
C ASP A 266 -17.40 4.51 -17.70
N ALA A 267 -18.00 3.78 -16.76
CA ALA A 267 -18.36 4.33 -15.46
C ALA A 267 -17.15 4.83 -14.68
N VAL A 268 -16.08 4.03 -14.58
CA VAL A 268 -14.83 4.43 -13.93
C VAL A 268 -14.20 5.64 -14.63
N ARG A 269 -14.16 5.64 -15.98
CA ARG A 269 -13.59 6.76 -16.76
C ARG A 269 -14.35 8.06 -16.55
N ARG A 270 -15.68 8.04 -16.45
CA ARG A 270 -16.47 9.24 -16.16
C ARG A 270 -16.08 9.86 -14.80
N VAL A 271 -15.96 9.04 -13.75
CA VAL A 271 -15.58 9.53 -12.43
C VAL A 271 -14.12 10.01 -12.43
N TRP A 272 -13.22 9.28 -13.08
CA TRP A 272 -11.84 9.70 -13.27
C TRP A 272 -11.75 11.08 -13.91
N GLN A 273 -12.44 11.27 -15.06
CA GLN A 273 -12.44 12.53 -15.79
C GLN A 273 -12.96 13.70 -14.94
N ARG A 274 -13.99 13.49 -14.15
CA ARG A 274 -14.54 14.51 -13.27
C ARG A 274 -13.58 14.90 -12.13
N LEU A 275 -12.92 13.92 -11.51
CA LEU A 275 -12.09 14.17 -10.32
C LEU A 275 -10.65 14.57 -10.66
N LEU A 276 -10.06 13.91 -11.62
CA LEU A 276 -8.65 14.08 -11.98
C LEU A 276 -8.46 14.83 -13.30
N GLY A 277 -9.43 14.77 -14.21
CA GLY A 277 -9.34 15.32 -15.56
C GLY A 277 -8.40 14.53 -16.45
N GLU A 278 -8.35 14.86 -17.76
CA GLU A 278 -7.16 14.61 -18.56
C GLU A 278 -6.23 15.79 -18.21
N GLY A 279 -5.11 15.49 -17.55
CA GLY A 279 -4.06 16.50 -17.49
C GLY A 279 -3.80 16.95 -18.92
N GLU A 280 -3.84 18.26 -19.20
CA GLU A 280 -3.28 18.78 -20.42
C GLU A 280 -1.94 18.06 -20.58
N ALA A 281 -1.79 17.31 -21.66
CA ALA A 281 -0.53 16.66 -21.95
C ALA A 281 0.51 17.77 -21.88
N LEU A 282 1.32 17.75 -20.82
CA LEU A 282 2.47 18.63 -20.73
C LEU A 282 3.31 18.33 -21.95
N SER A 283 3.06 19.11 -23.01
CA SER A 283 3.94 19.26 -24.15
C SER A 283 5.18 20.02 -23.67
N LEU A 284 5.93 19.40 -22.78
CA LEU A 284 7.23 19.86 -22.31
C LEU A 284 8.19 18.68 -22.30
N ILE A 285 8.37 18.10 -23.50
CA ILE A 285 9.63 17.46 -23.83
C ILE A 285 10.23 18.30 -24.96
N HIS A 286 10.79 19.42 -24.57
CA HIS A 286 11.86 20.05 -25.32
C HIS A 286 12.72 20.81 -24.30
N ILE A 287 13.73 20.17 -23.82
CA ILE A 287 15.14 20.57 -23.75
C ILE A 287 15.90 19.42 -23.11
#